data_ece568995b4f1fd3dea73b655021cba3
#
_entry.id   ece568995b4f1fd3dea73b655021cba3
#
_cell.length_a   1.000
_cell.length_b   1.000
_cell.length_c   1.000
_cell.angle_alpha   90.00
_cell.angle_beta   90.00
_cell.angle_gamma   90.00
#
_symmetry.space_group_name_H-M   'P 1'
#
loop_
_entity.id
_entity.type
_entity.pdbx_description
1 polymer ?
#
loop_
_entity_poly.entity_id
_entity_poly.type
_entity_poly.pdbx_seq_one_letter_code
_entity_poly.pdbx_strand_id
1 'polypeptide(L)'
;DEPTSFLDIRGKLEFLELIVSLAREKKTAVILSLHELDLAQKISDRVLCIRDRRVDRYGTPEEIFQKGYMEQLFRLQKGSYNPDFGSLELAGIQGQPSLFVIGGNGSGIETYRRLRRQAIPFAVGILQENDVDYPVASALAVRVVSEKAYEPMGEKAYKEAKRLMESCGRVVCCLNEFGTVNEMNRRLAQLAREKGWL
;
A
#
# COMPACT_ATOMS: atom_id res chain seq x y z
N ASP A 1 14.94 -25.46 3.99
CA ASP A 1 15.30 -24.27 3.23
C ASP A 1 14.28 -24.07 2.12
N GLU A 2 13.66 -22.90 2.07
CA GLU A 2 12.67 -22.49 1.07
C GLU A 2 11.59 -23.53 0.74
N PRO A 3 10.91 -24.11 1.73
CA PRO A 3 10.03 -25.26 1.49
C PRO A 3 8.78 -24.89 0.67
N THR A 4 8.50 -23.60 0.51
CA THR A 4 7.33 -23.09 -0.22
C THR A 4 7.60 -22.75 -1.68
N SER A 5 8.86 -22.70 -2.12
CA SER A 5 9.25 -22.18 -3.44
C SER A 5 8.62 -22.88 -4.64
N PHE A 6 8.29 -24.17 -4.51
CA PHE A 6 7.71 -24.97 -5.59
C PHE A 6 6.23 -25.29 -5.41
N LEU A 7 5.60 -24.74 -4.37
CA LEU A 7 4.20 -24.96 -4.09
C LEU A 7 3.33 -23.86 -4.70
N ASP A 8 2.16 -24.23 -5.16
CA ASP A 8 1.12 -23.25 -5.49
C ASP A 8 0.55 -22.60 -4.21
N ILE A 9 -0.30 -21.60 -4.36
CA ILE A 9 -0.85 -20.84 -3.23
C ILE A 9 -1.53 -21.74 -2.21
N ARG A 10 -2.30 -22.72 -2.67
CA ARG A 10 -3.01 -23.67 -1.82
C ARG A 10 -2.02 -24.56 -1.05
N GLY A 11 -1.07 -25.15 -1.75
CA GLY A 11 -0.04 -25.99 -1.14
C GLY A 11 0.82 -25.25 -0.12
N LYS A 12 1.14 -23.96 -0.38
CA LYS A 12 1.84 -23.10 0.59
C LYS A 12 1.07 -22.97 1.89
N LEU A 13 -0.21 -22.61 1.81
CA LEU A 13 -1.04 -22.43 3.00
C LEU A 13 -1.22 -23.75 3.78
N GLU A 14 -1.56 -24.83 3.11
CA GLU A 14 -1.73 -26.16 3.73
C GLU A 14 -0.44 -26.63 4.42
N PHE A 15 0.72 -26.47 3.76
CA PHE A 15 2.02 -26.80 4.32
C PHE A 15 2.36 -25.98 5.55
N LEU A 16 2.17 -24.67 5.50
CA LEU A 16 2.51 -23.78 6.61
C LEU A 16 1.60 -24.02 7.82
N GLU A 17 0.30 -24.24 7.62
CA GLU A 17 -0.63 -24.61 8.69
C GLU A 17 -0.25 -25.94 9.34
N LEU A 18 0.13 -26.95 8.54
CA LEU A 18 0.62 -28.23 9.05
C LEU A 18 1.85 -28.05 9.93
N ILE A 19 2.84 -27.28 9.49
CA ILE A 19 4.07 -27.03 10.24
C ILE A 19 3.77 -26.31 11.56
N VAL A 20 2.92 -25.28 11.56
CA VAL A 20 2.52 -24.55 12.77
C VAL A 20 1.80 -25.50 13.76
N SER A 21 0.90 -26.32 13.25
CA SER A 21 0.16 -27.29 14.07
C SER A 21 1.10 -28.34 14.70
N LEU A 22 2.01 -28.92 13.91
CA LEU A 22 3.00 -29.88 14.39
C LEU A 22 3.96 -29.26 15.42
N ALA A 23 4.43 -28.04 15.19
CA ALA A 23 5.30 -27.34 16.13
C ALA A 23 4.64 -27.17 17.51
N ARG A 24 3.36 -26.79 17.52
CA ARG A 24 2.58 -26.62 18.75
C ARG A 24 2.27 -27.95 19.43
N GLU A 25 1.79 -28.95 18.67
CA GLU A 25 1.43 -30.27 19.17
C GLU A 25 2.63 -31.01 19.77
N LYS A 26 3.73 -31.02 19.02
CA LYS A 26 4.97 -31.72 19.42
C LYS A 26 5.86 -30.87 20.34
N LYS A 27 5.52 -29.61 20.61
CA LYS A 27 6.36 -28.65 21.34
C LYS A 27 7.77 -28.57 20.79
N THR A 28 7.90 -28.56 19.47
CA THR A 28 9.17 -28.58 18.74
C THR A 28 9.41 -27.22 18.12
N ALA A 29 10.64 -26.72 18.19
CA ALA A 29 11.04 -25.54 17.45
C ALA A 29 11.25 -25.88 15.97
N VAL A 30 10.70 -25.04 15.11
CA VAL A 30 10.83 -25.17 13.65
C VAL A 30 11.51 -23.89 13.12
N ILE A 31 12.52 -24.06 12.28
CA ILE A 31 13.21 -22.97 11.61
C ILE A 31 13.00 -23.13 10.10
N LEU A 32 12.43 -22.11 9.46
CA LEU A 32 12.20 -22.07 8.02
C LEU A 32 12.86 -20.85 7.40
N SER A 33 13.41 -20.97 6.20
CA SER A 33 13.68 -19.82 5.34
C SER A 33 12.50 -19.59 4.41
N LEU A 34 12.02 -18.37 4.32
CA LEU A 34 10.88 -17.96 3.50
C LEU A 34 11.23 -16.70 2.72
N HIS A 35 10.81 -16.64 1.47
CA HIS A 35 10.89 -15.44 0.64
C HIS A 35 9.59 -14.61 0.65
N GLU A 36 8.48 -15.24 0.98
CA GLU A 36 7.18 -14.61 1.07
C GLU A 36 7.06 -13.84 2.40
N LEU A 37 7.29 -12.53 2.34
CA LEU A 37 7.31 -11.66 3.52
C LEU A 37 5.98 -11.64 4.25
N ASP A 38 4.87 -11.65 3.50
CA ASP A 38 3.52 -11.66 4.04
C ASP A 38 3.22 -12.96 4.80
N LEU A 39 3.70 -14.10 4.31
CA LEU A 39 3.55 -15.37 4.99
C LEU A 39 4.45 -15.45 6.23
N ALA A 40 5.71 -15.02 6.11
CA ALA A 40 6.62 -14.95 7.26
C ALA A 40 6.06 -14.08 8.40
N GLN A 41 5.47 -12.92 8.06
CA GLN A 41 4.85 -12.03 9.04
C GLN A 41 3.65 -12.68 9.77
N LYS A 42 2.87 -13.50 9.05
CA LYS A 42 1.62 -14.08 9.59
C LYS A 42 1.81 -15.33 10.43
N ILE A 43 2.86 -16.10 10.18
CA ILE A 43 3.00 -17.44 10.79
C ILE A 43 4.12 -17.54 11.83
N SER A 44 5.07 -16.63 11.84
CA SER A 44 6.27 -16.74 12.67
C SER A 44 6.05 -16.22 14.08
N ASP A 45 6.51 -16.94 15.10
CA ASP A 45 6.63 -16.42 16.46
C ASP A 45 7.86 -15.49 16.58
N ARG A 46 8.92 -15.78 15.82
CA ARG A 46 10.14 -15.01 15.75
C ARG A 46 10.68 -14.97 14.33
N VAL A 47 11.30 -13.86 13.99
CA VAL A 47 11.93 -13.65 12.68
C VAL A 47 13.41 -13.33 12.87
N LEU A 48 14.24 -14.01 12.08
CA LEU A 48 15.68 -13.79 12.01
C LEU A 48 15.99 -13.21 10.62
N CYS A 49 16.45 -11.98 10.57
CA CYS A 49 16.89 -11.35 9.33
C CYS A 49 18.39 -11.54 9.14
N ILE A 50 18.77 -12.04 7.97
CA ILE A 50 20.19 -12.26 7.61
C ILE A 50 20.55 -11.29 6.49
N ARG A 51 21.63 -10.54 6.68
CA ARG A 51 22.22 -9.66 5.69
C ARG A 51 23.73 -9.80 5.69
N ASP A 52 24.33 -9.90 4.51
CA ASP A 52 25.77 -10.02 4.34
C ASP A 52 26.38 -11.15 5.21
N ARG A 53 25.71 -12.30 5.28
CA ARG A 53 26.06 -13.51 6.06
C ARG A 53 26.11 -13.30 7.59
N ARG A 54 25.42 -12.30 8.08
CA ARG A 54 25.33 -12.01 9.53
C ARG A 54 23.88 -11.80 9.92
N VAL A 55 23.57 -12.06 11.17
CA VAL A 55 22.29 -11.69 11.74
C VAL A 55 22.22 -10.18 11.82
N ASP A 56 21.25 -9.59 11.11
CA ASP A 56 21.00 -8.15 11.10
C ASP A 56 20.01 -7.77 12.20
N ARG A 57 18.90 -8.51 12.28
CA ARG A 57 17.91 -8.36 13.35
C ARG A 57 17.29 -9.70 13.72
N TYR A 58 16.81 -9.76 14.97
CA TYR A 58 16.03 -10.86 15.52
C TYR A 58 14.95 -10.29 16.43
N GLY A 59 13.70 -10.72 16.26
CA GLY A 59 12.58 -10.22 17.04
C GLY A 59 11.24 -10.87 16.67
N THR A 60 10.16 -10.33 17.19
CA THR A 60 8.81 -10.69 16.75
C THR A 60 8.53 -10.14 15.36
N PRO A 61 7.52 -10.66 14.63
CA PRO A 61 7.10 -10.07 13.36
C PRO A 61 6.83 -8.56 13.48
N GLU A 62 6.16 -8.12 14.54
CA GLU A 62 5.80 -6.72 14.77
C GLU A 62 7.03 -5.82 14.99
N GLU A 63 8.12 -6.36 15.55
CA GLU A 63 9.39 -5.64 15.73
C GLU A 63 10.20 -5.59 14.43
N ILE A 64 10.07 -6.59 13.57
CA ILE A 64 10.87 -6.73 12.35
C ILE A 64 10.21 -6.07 11.15
N PHE A 65 8.92 -6.33 10.90
CA PHE A 65 8.22 -5.82 9.73
C PHE A 65 7.80 -4.35 9.88
N GLN A 66 8.75 -3.50 10.22
CA GLN A 66 8.57 -2.06 10.38
C GLN A 66 8.77 -1.32 9.07
N LYS A 67 8.06 -0.18 8.92
CA LYS A 67 8.21 0.71 7.77
C LYS A 67 9.67 1.16 7.61
N GLY A 68 10.18 1.06 6.41
CA GLY A 68 11.54 1.45 6.04
C GLY A 68 12.61 0.38 6.31
N TYR A 69 12.38 -0.57 7.24
CA TYR A 69 13.39 -1.60 7.51
C TYR A 69 13.47 -2.64 6.38
N MET A 70 12.31 -3.08 5.85
CA MET A 70 12.31 -4.03 4.74
C MET A 70 12.97 -3.46 3.49
N GLU A 71 12.73 -2.19 3.20
CA GLU A 71 13.40 -1.49 2.10
C GLU A 71 14.93 -1.45 2.29
N GLN A 72 15.39 -1.23 3.50
CA GLN A 72 16.82 -1.24 3.83
C GLN A 72 17.41 -2.66 3.75
N LEU A 73 16.72 -3.66 4.30
CA LEU A 73 17.18 -5.05 4.31
C LEU A 73 17.37 -5.59 2.89
N PHE A 74 16.39 -5.35 2.01
CA PHE A 74 16.42 -5.78 0.62
C PHE A 74 17.06 -4.76 -0.33
N ARG A 75 17.57 -3.63 0.18
CA ARG A 75 18.20 -2.55 -0.60
C ARG A 75 17.29 -2.09 -1.74
N LEU A 76 16.00 -1.94 -1.48
CA LEU A 76 15.03 -1.54 -2.49
C LEU A 76 15.33 -0.12 -2.97
N GLN A 77 15.72 0.01 -4.23
CA GLN A 77 15.92 1.32 -4.87
C GLN A 77 14.63 1.86 -5.49
N LYS A 78 13.71 0.98 -5.85
CA LYS A 78 12.44 1.30 -6.52
C LYS A 78 11.32 0.44 -5.93
N GLY A 79 10.34 1.09 -5.36
CA GLY A 79 9.21 0.43 -4.69
C GLY A 79 9.22 0.67 -3.19
N SER A 80 8.18 0.22 -2.55
CA SER A 80 7.99 0.35 -1.10
C SER A 80 7.37 -0.92 -0.54
N TYR A 81 7.61 -1.16 0.74
CA TYR A 81 6.98 -2.23 1.51
C TYR A 81 5.86 -1.65 2.36
N ASN A 82 4.69 -2.26 2.31
CA ASN A 82 3.59 -1.93 3.19
C ASN A 82 3.52 -2.95 4.32
N PRO A 83 3.87 -2.58 5.57
CA PRO A 83 3.88 -3.50 6.70
C PRO A 83 2.49 -3.97 7.12
N ASP A 84 1.44 -3.16 6.90
CA ASP A 84 0.07 -3.49 7.30
C ASP A 84 -0.49 -4.66 6.49
N PHE A 85 -0.07 -4.78 5.23
CA PHE A 85 -0.51 -5.84 4.32
C PHE A 85 0.58 -6.86 3.98
N GLY A 86 1.82 -6.66 4.45
CA GLY A 86 2.95 -7.50 4.08
C GLY A 86 3.29 -7.47 2.58
N SER A 87 2.89 -6.42 1.86
CA SER A 87 2.95 -6.37 0.40
C SER A 87 3.94 -5.35 -0.12
N LEU A 88 4.42 -5.60 -1.34
CA LEU A 88 5.30 -4.69 -2.08
C LEU A 88 4.50 -3.92 -3.12
N GLU A 89 4.76 -2.61 -3.23
CA GLU A 89 4.29 -1.79 -4.33
C GLU A 89 5.49 -1.30 -5.16
N LEU A 90 5.32 -1.29 -6.48
CA LEU A 90 6.32 -0.75 -7.39
C LEU A 90 6.38 0.78 -7.24
N ALA A 91 7.52 1.39 -7.57
CA ALA A 91 7.62 2.85 -7.58
C ALA A 91 6.66 3.47 -8.59
N GLY A 92 6.08 4.61 -8.22
CA GLY A 92 5.25 5.43 -9.10
C GLY A 92 6.02 5.99 -10.29
N ILE A 93 5.28 6.40 -11.32
CA ILE A 93 5.84 7.06 -12.50
C ILE A 93 6.15 8.52 -12.13
N GLN A 94 7.37 8.94 -12.40
CA GLN A 94 7.81 10.32 -12.14
C GLN A 94 7.36 11.26 -13.26
N GLY A 95 7.24 12.54 -12.94
CA GLY A 95 6.89 13.59 -13.90
C GLY A 95 5.76 14.48 -13.41
N GLN A 96 5.28 15.37 -14.27
CA GLN A 96 4.10 16.19 -13.97
C GLN A 96 2.84 15.31 -14.04
N PRO A 97 1.97 15.34 -13.03
CA PRO A 97 0.73 14.58 -13.07
C PRO A 97 -0.18 15.09 -14.19
N SER A 98 -0.62 14.20 -15.05
CA SER A 98 -1.53 14.49 -16.17
C SER A 98 -2.98 14.09 -15.90
N LEU A 99 -3.23 13.51 -14.72
CA LEU A 99 -4.54 13.02 -14.31
C LEU A 99 -4.68 13.11 -12.80
N PHE A 100 -5.84 13.56 -12.34
CA PHE A 100 -6.20 13.59 -10.92
C PHE A 100 -7.20 12.49 -10.60
N VAL A 101 -6.97 11.72 -9.53
CA VAL A 101 -7.86 10.65 -9.11
C VAL A 101 -8.51 11.01 -7.78
N ILE A 102 -9.84 10.96 -7.74
CA ILE A 102 -10.64 11.06 -6.52
C ILE A 102 -10.96 9.63 -6.10
N GLY A 103 -10.34 9.14 -5.05
CA GLY A 103 -10.49 7.79 -4.51
C GLY A 103 -10.76 7.81 -3.02
N GLY A 104 -10.80 6.63 -2.42
CA GLY A 104 -10.99 6.38 -1.00
C GLY A 104 -11.73 5.06 -0.75
N ASN A 105 -11.57 4.52 0.45
CA ASN A 105 -12.21 3.27 0.89
C ASN A 105 -11.92 2.09 -0.06
N GLY A 106 -10.70 1.98 -0.57
CA GLY A 106 -10.27 0.93 -1.49
C GLY A 106 -10.63 1.15 -2.96
N SER A 107 -11.47 2.14 -3.28
CA SER A 107 -12.01 2.34 -4.64
C SER A 107 -10.96 2.77 -5.67
N GLY A 108 -9.90 3.42 -5.24
CA GLY A 108 -8.86 3.96 -6.12
C GLY A 108 -7.76 2.96 -6.48
N ILE A 109 -7.53 1.93 -5.67
CA ILE A 109 -6.35 1.03 -5.76
C ILE A 109 -6.19 0.42 -7.17
N GLU A 110 -7.27 -0.11 -7.74
CA GLU A 110 -7.23 -0.69 -9.10
C GLU A 110 -6.83 0.37 -10.13
N THR A 111 -7.40 1.57 -10.03
CA THR A 111 -7.10 2.69 -10.93
C THR A 111 -5.64 3.14 -10.79
N TYR A 112 -5.11 3.26 -9.56
CA TYR A 112 -3.70 3.63 -9.33
C TYR A 112 -2.75 2.63 -9.99
N ARG A 113 -2.98 1.34 -9.78
CA ARG A 113 -2.17 0.27 -10.38
C ARG A 113 -2.31 0.23 -11.91
N ARG A 114 -3.51 0.50 -12.46
CA ARG A 114 -3.74 0.61 -13.90
C ARG A 114 -2.96 1.78 -14.51
N LEU A 115 -3.04 2.96 -13.92
CA LEU A 115 -2.31 4.15 -14.36
C LEU A 115 -0.80 3.93 -14.32
N ARG A 116 -0.32 3.30 -13.25
CA ARG A 116 1.10 2.91 -13.14
C ARG A 116 1.51 1.97 -14.28
N ARG A 117 0.71 0.93 -14.61
CA ARG A 117 1.00 0.02 -15.73
C ARG A 117 1.01 0.73 -17.09
N GLN A 118 0.22 1.77 -17.24
CA GLN A 118 0.15 2.59 -18.44
C GLN A 118 1.22 3.69 -18.49
N ALA A 119 2.13 3.74 -17.51
CA ALA A 119 3.14 4.78 -17.36
C ALA A 119 2.58 6.22 -17.33
N ILE A 120 1.38 6.40 -16.78
CA ILE A 120 0.72 7.69 -16.63
C ILE A 120 1.01 8.26 -15.24
N PRO A 121 1.74 9.40 -15.12
CA PRO A 121 1.91 10.08 -13.85
C PRO A 121 0.58 10.72 -13.43
N PHE A 122 0.18 10.50 -12.17
CA PHE A 122 -1.09 10.97 -11.65
C PHE A 122 -0.96 11.54 -10.24
N ALA A 123 -1.94 12.32 -9.84
CA ALA A 123 -2.10 12.80 -8.49
C ALA A 123 -3.41 12.27 -7.88
N VAL A 124 -3.46 12.22 -6.56
CA VAL A 124 -4.60 11.69 -5.81
C VAL A 124 -5.02 12.67 -4.72
N GLY A 125 -6.28 12.74 -4.46
CA GLY A 125 -6.81 13.42 -3.27
C GLY A 125 -8.35 13.48 -3.24
N ILE A 126 -8.92 13.79 -2.12
CA ILE A 126 -8.31 13.92 -0.79
C ILE A 126 -8.43 12.56 -0.11
N LEU A 127 -7.37 12.05 0.50
CA LEU A 127 -7.41 10.81 1.27
C LEU A 127 -7.18 11.12 2.75
N GLN A 128 -7.83 10.37 3.64
CA GLN A 128 -7.38 10.31 5.03
C GLN A 128 -6.16 9.39 5.15
N GLU A 129 -5.21 9.72 6.04
CA GLU A 129 -3.98 8.94 6.21
C GLU A 129 -4.21 7.51 6.70
N ASN A 130 -5.38 7.22 7.27
CA ASN A 130 -5.82 5.88 7.66
C ASN A 130 -6.71 5.18 6.61
N ASP A 131 -6.91 5.77 5.44
CA ASP A 131 -7.63 5.13 4.34
C ASP A 131 -6.78 4.02 3.71
N VAL A 132 -7.40 2.90 3.36
CA VAL A 132 -6.72 1.77 2.69
C VAL A 132 -6.12 2.14 1.32
N ASP A 133 -6.62 3.18 0.67
CA ASP A 133 -6.06 3.74 -0.56
C ASP A 133 -4.74 4.49 -0.30
N TYR A 134 -4.57 5.07 0.89
CA TYR A 134 -3.47 6.00 1.17
C TYR A 134 -2.07 5.39 0.99
N PRO A 135 -1.74 4.20 1.53
CA PRO A 135 -0.42 3.62 1.34
C PRO A 135 -0.12 3.28 -0.13
N VAL A 136 -1.11 2.82 -0.89
CA VAL A 136 -0.95 2.51 -2.32
C VAL A 136 -0.81 3.80 -3.15
N ALA A 137 -1.64 4.80 -2.88
CA ALA A 137 -1.54 6.12 -3.51
C ALA A 137 -0.19 6.77 -3.23
N SER A 138 0.30 6.70 -1.97
CA SER A 138 1.59 7.25 -1.57
C SER A 138 2.78 6.58 -2.27
N ALA A 139 2.66 5.30 -2.62
CA ALA A 139 3.68 4.58 -3.37
C ALA A 139 3.67 4.90 -4.87
N LEU A 140 2.49 5.06 -5.47
CA LEU A 140 2.31 5.09 -6.91
C LEU A 140 2.06 6.47 -7.51
N ALA A 141 1.43 7.39 -6.77
CA ALA A 141 1.13 8.73 -7.26
C ALA A 141 2.34 9.66 -7.16
N VAL A 142 2.42 10.63 -8.07
CA VAL A 142 3.41 11.72 -8.00
C VAL A 142 3.15 12.60 -6.78
N ARG A 143 1.88 12.82 -6.46
CA ARG A 143 1.45 13.63 -5.32
C ARG A 143 0.12 13.12 -4.75
N VAL A 144 0.05 13.08 -3.43
CA VAL A 144 -1.18 12.78 -2.69
C VAL A 144 -1.53 13.98 -1.83
N VAL A 145 -2.76 14.44 -1.91
CA VAL A 145 -3.32 15.38 -0.95
C VAL A 145 -4.03 14.57 0.12
N SER A 146 -3.60 14.71 1.36
CA SER A 146 -4.16 13.96 2.48
C SER A 146 -4.63 14.85 3.63
N GLU A 147 -5.46 14.27 4.46
CA GLU A 147 -5.86 14.79 5.75
C GLU A 147 -5.46 13.78 6.84
N LYS A 148 -5.22 14.26 8.04
CA LYS A 148 -4.87 13.39 9.17
C LYS A 148 -5.96 12.35 9.44
N ALA A 149 -5.54 11.22 9.98
CA ALA A 149 -6.45 10.18 10.42
C ALA A 149 -7.53 10.74 11.37
N TYR A 150 -8.78 10.38 11.12
CA TYR A 150 -9.97 10.79 11.89
C TYR A 150 -10.32 12.28 11.85
N GLU A 151 -9.55 13.11 11.16
CA GLU A 151 -9.91 14.50 10.94
C GLU A 151 -10.83 14.65 9.72
N PRO A 152 -11.83 15.54 9.76
CA PRO A 152 -12.64 15.81 8.58
C PRO A 152 -11.79 16.47 7.48
N MET A 153 -12.06 16.14 6.24
CA MET A 153 -11.39 16.79 5.11
C MET A 153 -11.66 18.30 5.13
N GLY A 154 -10.61 19.09 5.37
CA GLY A 154 -10.71 20.54 5.59
C GLY A 154 -10.60 21.35 4.31
N GLU A 155 -10.93 22.66 4.41
CA GLU A 155 -10.82 23.63 3.29
C GLU A 155 -9.38 23.80 2.80
N LYS A 156 -8.37 23.56 3.65
CA LYS A 156 -6.96 23.61 3.22
C LYS A 156 -6.65 22.50 2.24
N ALA A 157 -7.00 21.26 2.58
CA ALA A 157 -6.83 20.10 1.71
C ALA A 157 -7.66 20.25 0.42
N TYR A 158 -8.89 20.76 0.52
CA TYR A 158 -9.72 21.04 -0.64
C TYR A 158 -9.06 22.02 -1.62
N LYS A 159 -8.54 23.15 -1.12
CA LYS A 159 -7.88 24.15 -1.96
C LYS A 159 -6.62 23.60 -2.64
N GLU A 160 -5.85 22.78 -1.93
CA GLU A 160 -4.67 22.13 -2.51
C GLU A 160 -5.06 21.11 -3.57
N ALA A 161 -6.01 20.20 -3.28
CA ALA A 161 -6.52 19.22 -4.22
C ALA A 161 -7.14 19.88 -5.48
N LYS A 162 -7.92 20.96 -5.29
CA LYS A 162 -8.48 21.73 -6.40
C LYS A 162 -7.40 22.29 -7.33
N ARG A 163 -6.36 22.94 -6.79
CA ARG A 163 -5.25 23.49 -7.60
C ARG A 163 -4.54 22.38 -8.40
N LEU A 164 -4.30 21.23 -7.75
CA LEU A 164 -3.63 20.09 -8.36
C LEU A 164 -4.51 19.47 -9.45
N MET A 165 -5.80 19.32 -9.20
CA MET A 165 -6.80 18.85 -10.17
C MET A 165 -6.89 19.80 -11.40
N GLU A 166 -6.92 21.10 -11.18
CA GLU A 166 -6.91 22.11 -12.23
C GLU A 166 -5.64 22.05 -13.10
N SER A 167 -4.49 21.77 -12.50
CA SER A 167 -3.24 21.61 -13.25
C SER A 167 -3.21 20.33 -14.11
N CYS A 168 -3.96 19.29 -13.73
CA CYS A 168 -4.08 18.06 -14.50
C CYS A 168 -5.06 18.17 -15.67
N GLY A 169 -6.15 18.91 -15.52
CA GLY A 169 -7.19 19.09 -16.52
C GLY A 169 -7.98 17.83 -16.94
N ARG A 170 -7.73 16.71 -16.25
CA ARG A 170 -8.41 15.41 -16.44
C ARG A 170 -8.60 14.76 -15.06
N VAL A 171 -9.78 14.19 -14.84
CA VAL A 171 -10.16 13.61 -13.56
C VAL A 171 -10.76 12.22 -13.74
N VAL A 172 -10.45 11.33 -12.83
CA VAL A 172 -11.18 10.06 -12.65
C VAL A 172 -11.73 10.05 -11.23
N CYS A 173 -13.02 9.86 -11.09
CA CYS A 173 -13.67 9.68 -9.81
C CYS A 173 -13.99 8.18 -9.62
N CYS A 174 -13.40 7.58 -8.60
CA CYS A 174 -13.60 6.18 -8.24
C CYS A 174 -14.66 6.01 -7.15
N LEU A 175 -15.13 7.13 -6.56
CA LEU A 175 -16.15 7.13 -5.52
C LEU A 175 -17.56 7.13 -6.11
N ASN A 176 -18.39 6.22 -5.61
CA ASN A 176 -19.82 6.18 -5.93
C ASN A 176 -20.66 6.85 -4.82
N GLU A 177 -20.12 6.95 -3.60
CA GLU A 177 -20.83 7.46 -2.45
C GLU A 177 -20.05 8.56 -1.75
N PHE A 178 -20.78 9.55 -1.25
CA PHE A 178 -20.22 10.67 -0.52
C PHE A 178 -21.02 10.92 0.75
N GLY A 179 -20.32 11.02 1.87
CA GLY A 179 -20.86 11.36 3.18
C GLY A 179 -20.24 12.66 3.71
N THR A 180 -20.50 12.95 4.98
CA THR A 180 -19.96 14.14 5.64
C THR A 180 -18.43 14.12 5.75
N VAL A 181 -17.83 12.93 5.87
CA VAL A 181 -16.37 12.77 6.03
C VAL A 181 -15.63 13.12 4.75
N ASN A 182 -16.19 12.77 3.59
CA ASN A 182 -15.58 13.00 2.28
C ASN A 182 -16.35 14.04 1.43
N GLU A 183 -17.03 14.97 2.08
CA GLU A 183 -17.81 16.05 1.42
C GLU A 183 -16.93 16.88 0.48
N MET A 184 -15.66 17.10 0.82
CA MET A 184 -14.73 17.82 -0.05
C MET A 184 -14.45 17.09 -1.35
N ASN A 185 -14.44 15.76 -1.33
CA ASN A 185 -14.33 14.94 -2.54
C ASN A 185 -15.59 15.06 -3.42
N ARG A 186 -16.78 15.18 -2.82
CA ARG A 186 -18.03 15.49 -3.57
C ARG A 186 -17.90 16.81 -4.31
N ARG A 187 -17.43 17.86 -3.63
CA ARG A 187 -17.21 19.19 -4.22
C ARG A 187 -16.20 19.17 -5.37
N LEU A 188 -15.10 18.42 -5.22
CA LEU A 188 -14.11 18.20 -6.29
C LEU A 188 -14.73 17.50 -7.50
N ALA A 189 -15.47 16.40 -7.26
CA ALA A 189 -16.13 15.65 -8.34
C ALA A 189 -17.18 16.49 -9.07
N GLN A 190 -17.94 17.30 -8.35
CA GLN A 190 -18.90 18.23 -8.95
C GLN A 190 -18.18 19.26 -9.82
N LEU A 191 -17.14 19.91 -9.30
CA LEU A 191 -16.35 20.88 -10.06
C LEU A 191 -15.74 20.24 -11.32
N ALA A 192 -15.24 19.00 -11.23
CA ALA A 192 -14.69 18.31 -12.38
C ALA A 192 -15.74 18.04 -13.47
N ARG A 193 -16.99 17.71 -13.10
CA ARG A 193 -18.10 17.55 -14.04
C ARG A 193 -18.45 18.89 -14.70
N GLU A 194 -18.58 19.96 -13.93
CA GLU A 194 -18.87 21.31 -14.44
C GLU A 194 -17.82 21.81 -15.45
N LYS A 195 -16.57 21.39 -15.29
CA LYS A 195 -15.44 21.72 -16.17
C LYS A 195 -15.27 20.75 -17.35
N GLY A 196 -16.02 19.65 -17.40
CA GLY A 196 -15.86 18.63 -18.43
C GLY A 196 -14.54 17.84 -18.33
N TRP A 197 -13.99 17.68 -17.13
CA TRP A 197 -12.74 16.93 -16.88
C TRP A 197 -12.96 15.48 -16.44
N LEU A 198 -14.20 15.14 -16.07
CA LEU A 198 -14.60 13.82 -15.58
C LEU A 198 -15.23 13.00 -16.70
#